data_6436319dfaf137cc95ea8d9a6f320ae1
#
_entry.id   6436319dfaf137cc95ea8d9a6f320ae1
#
_cell.length_a   1.000
_cell.length_b   1.000
_cell.length_c   1.000
_cell.angle_alpha   90.00
_cell.angle_beta   90.00
_cell.angle_gamma   90.00
#
_symmetry.space_group_name_H-M   'P 1'
#
loop_
_entity.id
_entity.type
_entity.pdbx_description
1 polymer ?
#
loop_
_entity_poly.entity_id
_entity_poly.type
_entity_poly.pdbx_seq_one_letter_code
_entity_poly.pdbx_strand_id
1 'polypeptide(L)'
;MSFVTTNDGVQIFYKDWGPKDAPVIFFHHGWPLSADDWDAQMMFFLGEGFRVIATDRRGHGRSEQVWDGHDMDHYADDTAAVVKHLGIQGAVHVGHSTGGGVVARYI
;
A
#
# COMPACT_ATOMS: atom_id res chain seq x y z
N MET A 1 -1.61 -6.39 14.10
CA MET A 1 -1.14 -6.04 12.73
C MET A 1 -2.13 -6.55 11.70
N SER A 2 -2.27 -5.83 10.62
CA SER A 2 -3.27 -6.13 9.59
C SER A 2 -2.61 -6.62 8.32
N PHE A 3 -3.10 -7.74 7.79
CA PHE A 3 -2.58 -8.38 6.58
C PHE A 3 -3.69 -8.72 5.60
N VAL A 4 -3.35 -8.72 4.32
CA VAL A 4 -4.18 -9.24 3.25
C VAL A 4 -3.42 -10.39 2.59
N THR A 5 -4.11 -11.49 2.28
CA THR A 5 -3.53 -12.58 1.50
C THR A 5 -3.83 -12.35 0.03
N THR A 6 -2.79 -12.34 -0.79
CA THR A 6 -2.93 -12.16 -2.25
C THR A 6 -3.40 -13.43 -2.93
N ASN A 7 -3.71 -13.35 -4.23
CA ASN A 7 -4.16 -14.51 -5.00
C ASN A 7 -3.13 -15.63 -5.05
N ASP A 8 -1.84 -15.28 -5.02
CA ASP A 8 -0.75 -16.26 -5.01
C ASP A 8 -0.29 -16.61 -3.58
N GLY A 9 -1.07 -16.26 -2.56
CA GLY A 9 -0.88 -16.71 -1.19
C GLY A 9 0.12 -15.90 -0.36
N VAL A 10 0.51 -14.72 -0.80
CA VAL A 10 1.49 -13.88 -0.10
C VAL A 10 0.78 -12.96 0.90
N GLN A 11 1.32 -12.84 2.11
CA GLN A 11 0.79 -11.97 3.15
C GLN A 11 1.35 -10.56 3.00
N ILE A 12 0.47 -9.59 2.76
CA ILE A 12 0.82 -8.17 2.61
C ILE A 12 0.36 -7.40 3.84
N PHE A 13 1.31 -6.78 4.54
CA PHE A 13 1.03 -5.90 5.68
C PHE A 13 0.52 -4.55 5.18
N TYR A 14 -0.49 -4.00 5.86
CA TYR A 14 -0.98 -2.66 5.56
C TYR A 14 -1.31 -1.88 6.82
N LYS A 15 -1.25 -0.56 6.70
CA LYS A 15 -1.76 0.42 7.67
C LYS A 15 -2.99 1.07 7.07
N ASP A 16 -4.03 1.24 7.87
CA ASP A 16 -5.28 1.86 7.45
C ASP A 16 -5.78 2.72 8.61
N TRP A 17 -5.57 4.03 8.51
CA TRP A 17 -5.89 4.98 9.57
C TRP A 17 -6.93 5.98 9.08
N GLY A 18 -7.88 6.31 9.96
CA GLY A 18 -8.87 7.35 9.72
C GLY A 18 -10.28 6.80 9.49
N PRO A 19 -11.25 7.71 9.28
CA PRO A 19 -12.65 7.31 9.06
C PRO A 19 -12.81 6.50 7.78
N LYS A 20 -13.63 5.47 7.85
CA LYS A 20 -13.81 4.54 6.71
C LYS A 20 -14.48 5.19 5.50
N ASP A 21 -15.23 6.26 5.70
CA ASP A 21 -15.93 6.98 4.64
C ASP A 21 -15.22 8.25 4.16
N ALA A 22 -14.04 8.55 4.71
CA ALA A 22 -13.24 9.69 4.31
C ALA A 22 -12.57 9.44 2.95
N PRO A 23 -12.21 10.52 2.22
CA PRO A 23 -11.39 10.37 1.02
C PRO A 23 -10.07 9.68 1.34
N VAL A 24 -9.61 8.82 0.43
CA VAL A 24 -8.47 7.92 0.67
C VAL A 24 -7.23 8.41 -0.06
N ILE A 25 -6.10 8.42 0.65
CA ILE A 25 -4.76 8.56 0.06
C ILE A 25 -4.01 7.26 0.36
N PHE A 26 -3.49 6.63 -0.68
CA PHE A 26 -2.76 5.36 -0.60
C PHE A 26 -1.30 5.61 -0.97
N PHE A 27 -0.38 5.32 -0.05
CA PHE A 27 1.05 5.61 -0.19
C PHE A 27 1.82 4.35 -0.54
N HIS A 28 2.74 4.47 -1.51
CA HIS A 28 3.57 3.37 -2.00
C HIS A 28 5.05 3.71 -1.84
N HIS A 29 5.77 2.92 -1.02
CA HIS A 29 7.16 3.20 -0.68
C HIS A 29 8.13 2.86 -1.83
N GLY A 30 9.36 3.41 -1.72
CA GLY A 30 10.48 3.06 -2.60
C GLY A 30 11.22 1.80 -2.12
N TRP A 31 12.11 1.30 -2.96
CA TRP A 31 12.98 0.18 -2.59
C TRP A 31 14.22 0.71 -1.86
N PRO A 32 14.71 0.11 -0.78
CA PRO A 32 14.21 -1.05 -0.03
C PRO A 32 13.47 -0.63 1.24
N LEU A 33 12.56 0.30 1.14
CA LEU A 33 11.90 0.97 2.26
C LEU A 33 10.66 0.19 2.74
N SER A 34 9.77 0.87 3.44
CA SER A 34 8.52 0.28 3.95
C SER A 34 7.46 1.37 4.13
N ALA A 35 6.26 0.96 4.54
CA ALA A 35 5.18 1.89 4.85
C ALA A 35 5.57 2.90 5.94
N ASP A 36 6.49 2.54 6.82
CA ASP A 36 6.93 3.41 7.91
C ASP A 36 7.54 4.72 7.41
N ASP A 37 8.09 4.73 6.20
CA ASP A 37 8.67 5.95 5.61
C ASP A 37 7.62 7.02 5.31
N TRP A 38 6.36 6.64 5.29
CA TRP A 38 5.24 7.55 5.06
C TRP A 38 4.58 8.04 6.34
N ASP A 39 5.03 7.63 7.52
CA ASP A 39 4.34 7.92 8.78
C ASP A 39 4.10 9.41 8.99
N ALA A 40 5.08 10.27 8.70
CA ALA A 40 4.93 11.72 8.86
C ALA A 40 3.85 12.28 7.94
N GLN A 41 3.84 11.89 6.67
CA GLN A 41 2.83 12.32 5.70
C GLN A 41 1.46 11.78 6.06
N MET A 42 1.39 10.50 6.48
CA MET A 42 0.14 9.89 6.89
C MET A 42 -0.47 10.61 8.08
N MET A 43 0.33 10.94 9.09
CA MET A 43 -0.15 11.67 10.27
C MET A 43 -0.67 13.05 9.90
N PHE A 44 0.02 13.74 8.99
CA PHE A 44 -0.43 15.05 8.51
C PHE A 44 -1.81 14.97 7.85
N PHE A 45 -1.97 14.07 6.88
CA PHE A 45 -3.23 13.96 6.14
C PHE A 45 -4.35 13.36 6.99
N LEU A 46 -4.02 12.49 7.92
CA LEU A 46 -5.00 11.99 8.90
C LEU A 46 -5.58 13.16 9.69
N GLY A 47 -4.73 14.10 10.13
CA GLY A 47 -5.16 15.30 10.83
C GLY A 47 -6.03 16.24 9.98
N GLU A 48 -5.91 16.16 8.65
CA GLU A 48 -6.70 16.94 7.70
C GLU A 48 -8.01 16.24 7.31
N GLY A 49 -8.33 15.10 7.91
CA GLY A 49 -9.60 14.41 7.70
C GLY A 49 -9.59 13.33 6.63
N PHE A 50 -8.42 12.92 6.14
CA PHE A 50 -8.31 11.85 5.15
C PHE A 50 -8.19 10.48 5.82
N ARG A 51 -8.63 9.46 5.10
CA ARG A 51 -8.25 8.07 5.38
C ARG A 51 -6.93 7.80 4.66
N VAL A 52 -5.93 7.33 5.40
CA VAL A 52 -4.59 7.13 4.86
C VAL A 52 -4.22 5.67 4.96
N ILE A 53 -3.71 5.12 3.86
CA ILE A 53 -3.36 3.71 3.73
C ILE A 53 -1.94 3.61 3.18
N ALA A 54 -1.19 2.65 3.68
CA ALA A 54 0.13 2.32 3.15
C ALA A 54 0.36 0.83 3.31
N THR A 55 1.12 0.26 2.39
CA THR A 55 1.49 -1.15 2.43
C THR A 55 3.00 -1.30 2.47
N ASP A 56 3.45 -2.43 3.03
CA ASP A 56 4.79 -2.94 2.73
C ASP A 56 4.65 -3.87 1.52
N ARG A 57 5.38 -3.60 0.43
CA ARG A 57 5.35 -4.51 -0.72
C ARG A 57 5.88 -5.89 -0.31
N ARG A 58 5.54 -6.92 -1.10
CA ARG A 58 6.09 -8.27 -0.85
C ARG A 58 7.62 -8.20 -0.75
N GLY A 59 8.19 -8.94 0.16
CA GLY A 59 9.63 -8.94 0.40
C GLY A 59 10.16 -7.74 1.17
N HIS A 60 9.29 -6.82 1.61
CA HIS A 60 9.67 -5.61 2.34
C HIS A 60 8.98 -5.56 3.70
N GLY A 61 9.65 -4.93 4.66
CA GLY A 61 9.09 -4.64 5.97
C GLY A 61 8.44 -5.84 6.64
N ARG A 62 7.17 -5.70 7.01
CA ARG A 62 6.39 -6.71 7.74
C ARG A 62 5.66 -7.69 6.81
N SER A 63 5.65 -7.43 5.51
CA SER A 63 5.07 -8.35 4.53
C SER A 63 5.91 -9.61 4.42
N GLU A 64 5.30 -10.67 3.90
CA GLU A 64 6.00 -11.94 3.75
C GLU A 64 7.24 -11.78 2.87
N GLN A 65 8.35 -12.35 3.33
CA GLN A 65 9.64 -12.31 2.63
C GLN A 65 9.66 -13.45 1.61
N VAL A 66 9.28 -13.13 0.39
CA VAL A 66 9.25 -14.07 -0.73
C VAL A 66 10.36 -13.75 -1.71
N TRP A 67 10.78 -14.74 -2.49
CA TRP A 67 11.89 -14.59 -3.42
C TRP A 67 11.45 -14.39 -4.87
N ASP A 68 10.15 -14.46 -5.16
CA ASP A 68 9.60 -14.30 -6.51
C ASP A 68 8.53 -13.18 -6.55
N GLY A 69 8.10 -12.86 -7.77
CA GLY A 69 7.06 -11.85 -7.96
C GLY A 69 7.52 -10.42 -7.70
N HIS A 70 8.82 -10.15 -7.77
CA HIS A 70 9.38 -8.81 -7.58
C HIS A 70 9.39 -8.04 -8.91
N ASP A 71 8.20 -7.80 -9.44
CA ASP A 71 7.99 -7.05 -10.67
C ASP A 71 6.74 -6.17 -10.52
N MET A 72 6.59 -5.23 -11.45
CA MET A 72 5.50 -4.25 -11.37
C MET A 72 4.12 -4.88 -11.49
N ASP A 73 3.98 -5.96 -12.27
CA ASP A 73 2.70 -6.64 -12.41
C ASP A 73 2.25 -7.26 -11.10
N HIS A 74 3.15 -7.97 -10.40
CA HIS A 74 2.82 -8.55 -9.09
C HIS A 74 2.58 -7.47 -8.04
N TYR A 75 3.38 -6.41 -8.03
CA TYR A 75 3.19 -5.30 -7.09
C TYR A 75 1.84 -4.61 -7.30
N ALA A 76 1.44 -4.41 -8.56
CA ALA A 76 0.14 -3.85 -8.88
C ALA A 76 -1.00 -4.79 -8.48
N ASP A 77 -0.85 -6.09 -8.70
CA ASP A 77 -1.83 -7.10 -8.28
C ASP A 77 -1.97 -7.14 -6.76
N ASP A 78 -0.87 -7.01 -6.03
CA ASP A 78 -0.88 -6.94 -4.56
C ASP A 78 -1.64 -5.69 -4.09
N THR A 79 -1.40 -4.54 -4.74
CA THR A 79 -2.14 -3.32 -4.47
C THR A 79 -3.64 -3.51 -4.71
N ALA A 80 -4.00 -4.14 -5.82
CA ALA A 80 -5.39 -4.44 -6.15
C ALA A 80 -6.05 -5.33 -5.08
N ALA A 81 -5.31 -6.30 -4.54
CA ALA A 81 -5.81 -7.17 -3.47
C ALA A 81 -6.13 -6.37 -2.20
N VAL A 82 -5.28 -5.41 -1.82
CA VAL A 82 -5.51 -4.55 -0.66
C VAL A 82 -6.71 -3.63 -0.91
N VAL A 83 -6.77 -2.98 -2.06
CA VAL A 83 -7.89 -2.10 -2.44
C VAL A 83 -9.22 -2.86 -2.37
N LYS A 84 -9.27 -4.06 -2.92
CA LYS A 84 -10.46 -4.89 -2.91
C LYS A 84 -10.85 -5.30 -1.48
N HIS A 85 -9.88 -5.74 -0.69
CA HIS A 85 -10.09 -6.17 0.69
C HIS A 85 -10.68 -5.05 1.55
N LEU A 86 -10.19 -3.81 1.37
CA LEU A 86 -10.64 -2.65 2.15
C LEU A 86 -11.85 -1.94 1.55
N GLY A 87 -12.32 -2.38 0.38
CA GLY A 87 -13.47 -1.77 -0.28
C GLY A 87 -13.24 -0.33 -0.71
N ILE A 88 -12.02 0.02 -1.09
CA ILE A 88 -11.64 1.39 -1.43
C ILE A 88 -12.07 1.72 -2.85
N GLN A 89 -12.60 2.94 -3.05
CA GLN A 89 -12.96 3.47 -4.36
C GLN A 89 -12.40 4.87 -4.52
N GLY A 90 -11.82 5.17 -5.68
CA GLY A 90 -11.40 6.51 -6.03
C GLY A 90 -10.26 7.06 -5.20
N ALA A 91 -9.34 6.23 -4.72
CA ALA A 91 -8.20 6.67 -3.93
C ALA A 91 -7.23 7.50 -4.77
N VAL A 92 -6.59 8.49 -4.12
CA VAL A 92 -5.40 9.13 -4.66
C VAL A 92 -4.20 8.25 -4.29
N HIS A 93 -3.41 7.84 -5.28
CA HIS A 93 -2.21 7.05 -5.06
C HIS A 93 -0.98 7.92 -5.15
N VAL A 94 -0.10 7.82 -4.15
CA VAL A 94 1.16 8.57 -4.08
C VAL A 94 2.30 7.56 -4.04
N GLY A 95 3.24 7.68 -4.96
CA GLY A 95 4.38 6.77 -5.05
C GLY A 95 5.71 7.49 -5.00
N HIS A 96 6.68 6.87 -4.34
CA HIS A 96 8.06 7.35 -4.28
C HIS A 96 8.96 6.33 -4.98
N SER A 97 9.74 6.79 -5.98
CA SER A 97 10.71 5.95 -6.69
C SER A 97 10.03 4.69 -7.28
N THR A 98 10.42 3.49 -6.84
CA THR A 98 9.79 2.23 -7.28
C THR A 98 8.27 2.24 -7.02
N GLY A 99 7.83 2.86 -5.91
CA GLY A 99 6.41 3.02 -5.62
C GLY A 99 5.66 3.80 -6.69
N GLY A 100 6.32 4.78 -7.32
CA GLY A 100 5.74 5.50 -8.47
C GLY A 100 5.51 4.59 -9.66
N GLY A 101 6.44 3.66 -9.91
CA GLY A 101 6.27 2.63 -10.96
C GLY A 101 5.10 1.71 -10.66
N VAL A 102 4.91 1.33 -9.40
CA VAL A 102 3.77 0.50 -8.98
C VAL A 102 2.46 1.24 -9.26
N VAL A 103 2.38 2.52 -8.89
CA VAL A 103 1.18 3.34 -9.14
C VAL A 103 0.88 3.41 -10.65
N ALA A 104 1.90 3.70 -11.46
CA ALA A 104 1.73 3.81 -12.90
C ALA A 104 1.22 2.50 -13.51
N ARG A 105 1.70 1.37 -13.03
CA ARG A 105 1.25 0.05 -13.52
C ARG A 105 -0.15 -0.29 -13.02
N TYR A 106 -0.49 0.10 -11.79
CA TYR A 106 -1.78 -0.21 -11.19
C TYR A 106 -2.94 0.54 -11.87
N ILE A 107 -2.74 1.82 -12.13
CA ILE A 107 -3.80 2.63 -12.76
C ILE A 107 -3.84 2.35 -14.26
#